data_9d08b441ae2a00c973a92da6c20ebc49
#
_entry.id   9d08b441ae2a00c973a92da6c20ebc49
#
_cell.length_a   1.000
_cell.length_b   1.000
_cell.length_c   1.000
_cell.angle_alpha   90.00
_cell.angle_beta   90.00
_cell.angle_gamma   90.00
#
_symmetry.space_group_name_H-M   'P 1'
#
loop_
_entity.id
_entity.type
_entity.pdbx_description
1 polymer ?
#
loop_
_entity_poly.entity_id
_entity_poly.type
_entity_poly.pdbx_seq_one_letter_code
_entity_poly.pdbx_strand_id
1 'polypeptide(L)'
;AQPNEFSPRIAVVGAGPAGLTCAYHLLLKGYKVEVYEAQRKAGGMALIGIPQYRLPKGILLEEAKVIEKLGGKFHYGHRLGKDFTIDDLFSEGFNAVFIGVGCSKGMLLGFPEDAQNIEGYSNGLNFLLKVERGVVEGECPTFSGDFVVVGGGNVAMDCSRSAVRMTDGKVHVIYRRTEKQAPADPAEIHAAVSHEPADCSF
;
A
#
# COMPACT_ATOMS: atom_id res chain seq x y z
N ALA A 1 -18.46 -23.10 6.00
CA ALA A 1 -19.88 -23.23 5.67
C ALA A 1 -20.15 -22.46 4.39
N GLN A 2 -21.02 -22.97 3.50
CA GLN A 2 -21.44 -22.22 2.31
C GLN A 2 -22.51 -21.20 2.72
N PRO A 3 -22.44 -19.95 2.28
CA PRO A 3 -23.48 -18.96 2.55
C PRO A 3 -24.79 -19.41 1.89
N ASN A 4 -25.92 -19.17 2.57
CA ASN A 4 -27.28 -19.41 2.06
C ASN A 4 -28.07 -18.09 1.98
N GLU A 5 -29.35 -18.14 1.56
CA GLU A 5 -30.13 -16.92 1.38
C GLU A 5 -30.35 -16.15 2.69
N PHE A 6 -30.35 -16.83 3.85
CA PHE A 6 -30.50 -16.24 5.19
C PHE A 6 -29.19 -15.78 5.81
N SER A 7 -28.03 -16.05 5.17
CA SER A 7 -26.74 -15.64 5.70
C SER A 7 -26.62 -14.11 5.75
N PRO A 8 -26.18 -13.54 6.90
CA PRO A 8 -26.02 -12.11 7.03
C PRO A 8 -25.03 -11.56 5.98
N ARG A 9 -25.32 -10.36 5.47
CA ARG A 9 -24.47 -9.63 4.52
C ARG A 9 -23.55 -8.69 5.28
N ILE A 10 -22.27 -8.78 5.02
CA ILE A 10 -21.26 -7.95 5.68
C ILE A 10 -20.50 -7.14 4.60
N ALA A 11 -20.46 -5.84 4.77
CA ALA A 11 -19.61 -4.97 3.97
C ALA A 11 -18.23 -4.84 4.62
N VAL A 12 -17.17 -5.00 3.84
CA VAL A 12 -15.79 -4.76 4.25
C VAL A 12 -15.26 -3.58 3.46
N VAL A 13 -14.96 -2.48 4.13
CA VAL A 13 -14.47 -1.25 3.49
C VAL A 13 -12.96 -1.18 3.60
N GLY A 14 -12.29 -1.31 2.47
CA GLY A 14 -10.84 -1.40 2.30
C GLY A 14 -10.37 -2.84 2.04
N ALA A 15 -9.70 -3.05 0.91
CA ALA A 15 -9.11 -4.34 0.51
C ALA A 15 -7.60 -4.40 0.79
N GLY A 16 -7.15 -3.75 1.86
CA GLY A 16 -5.81 -3.94 2.41
C GLY A 16 -5.73 -5.23 3.27
N PRO A 17 -4.57 -5.54 3.88
CA PRO A 17 -4.39 -6.76 4.66
C PRO A 17 -5.47 -7.01 5.72
N ALA A 18 -5.89 -5.97 6.44
CA ALA A 18 -6.93 -6.07 7.46
C ALA A 18 -8.30 -6.47 6.87
N GLY A 19 -8.70 -5.80 5.76
CA GLY A 19 -9.98 -6.08 5.10
C GLY A 19 -9.99 -7.44 4.43
N LEU A 20 -8.93 -7.84 3.75
CA LEU A 20 -8.82 -9.16 3.11
C LEU A 20 -8.87 -10.29 4.17
N THR A 21 -8.14 -10.13 5.28
CA THR A 21 -8.19 -11.10 6.40
C THR A 21 -9.59 -11.19 7.00
N CYS A 22 -10.25 -10.06 7.24
CA CYS A 22 -11.62 -10.02 7.73
C CYS A 22 -12.58 -10.73 6.76
N ALA A 23 -12.51 -10.40 5.47
CA ALA A 23 -13.34 -11.01 4.43
C ALA A 23 -13.14 -12.53 4.37
N TYR A 24 -11.89 -13.00 4.38
CA TYR A 24 -11.55 -14.42 4.39
C TYR A 24 -12.22 -15.16 5.55
N HIS A 25 -12.03 -14.69 6.76
CA HIS A 25 -12.60 -15.35 7.94
C HIS A 25 -14.12 -15.31 7.99
N LEU A 26 -14.75 -14.22 7.52
CA LEU A 26 -16.20 -14.12 7.45
C LEU A 26 -16.77 -15.09 6.42
N LEU A 27 -16.15 -15.22 5.24
CA LEU A 27 -16.55 -16.18 4.22
C LEU A 27 -16.45 -17.61 4.72
N LEU A 28 -15.37 -17.97 5.42
CA LEU A 28 -15.22 -19.32 6.02
C LEU A 28 -16.32 -19.62 7.05
N LYS A 29 -16.84 -18.61 7.72
CA LYS A 29 -17.96 -18.73 8.67
C LYS A 29 -19.33 -18.77 7.99
N GLY A 30 -19.40 -18.58 6.67
CA GLY A 30 -20.65 -18.66 5.90
C GLY A 30 -21.41 -17.33 5.80
N TYR A 31 -20.78 -16.20 6.07
CA TYR A 31 -21.34 -14.89 5.81
C TYR A 31 -21.26 -14.56 4.31
N LYS A 32 -22.18 -13.71 3.82
CA LYS A 32 -22.07 -13.06 2.51
C LYS A 32 -21.20 -11.82 2.67
N VAL A 33 -20.11 -11.72 1.92
CA VAL A 33 -19.15 -10.62 2.06
C VAL A 33 -18.98 -9.87 0.76
N GLU A 34 -19.07 -8.54 0.85
CA GLU A 34 -18.79 -7.62 -0.23
C GLU A 34 -17.70 -6.62 0.22
N VAL A 35 -16.65 -6.50 -0.57
CA VAL A 35 -15.45 -5.69 -0.26
C VAL A 35 -15.45 -4.45 -1.14
N TYR A 36 -15.45 -3.28 -0.54
CA TYR A 36 -15.38 -1.98 -1.21
C TYR A 36 -13.97 -1.43 -1.14
N GLU A 37 -13.35 -1.17 -2.28
CA GLU A 37 -11.97 -0.71 -2.38
C GLU A 37 -11.86 0.54 -3.25
N ALA A 38 -11.17 1.55 -2.72
CA ALA A 38 -10.98 2.83 -3.41
C ALA A 38 -10.01 2.74 -4.61
N GLN A 39 -9.13 1.76 -4.63
CA GLN A 39 -8.19 1.50 -5.71
C GLN A 39 -8.79 0.54 -6.76
N ARG A 40 -8.08 0.37 -7.88
CA ARG A 40 -8.48 -0.55 -8.95
C ARG A 40 -8.14 -2.02 -8.66
N LYS A 41 -7.34 -2.28 -7.63
CA LYS A 41 -6.87 -3.63 -7.24
C LYS A 41 -6.84 -3.74 -5.72
N ALA A 42 -7.05 -4.94 -5.21
CA ALA A 42 -6.90 -5.27 -3.79
C ALA A 42 -5.42 -5.37 -3.39
N GLY A 43 -5.12 -5.16 -2.10
CA GLY A 43 -3.79 -5.30 -1.49
C GLY A 43 -3.39 -4.11 -0.62
N GLY A 44 -4.03 -2.94 -0.78
CA GLY A 44 -3.75 -1.75 0.02
C GLY A 44 -2.26 -1.38 0.01
N MET A 45 -1.71 -0.98 1.15
CA MET A 45 -0.30 -0.60 1.27
C MET A 45 0.68 -1.74 0.93
N ALA A 46 0.32 -2.99 1.09
CA ALA A 46 1.13 -4.11 0.67
C ALA A 46 1.33 -4.15 -0.86
N LEU A 47 0.29 -3.75 -1.61
CA LEU A 47 0.37 -3.69 -3.07
C LEU A 47 1.09 -2.45 -3.59
N ILE A 48 0.78 -1.27 -3.03
CA ILE A 48 1.17 0.03 -3.61
C ILE A 48 2.19 0.81 -2.77
N GLY A 49 2.59 0.32 -1.61
CA GLY A 49 3.52 1.00 -0.72
C GLY A 49 4.79 0.20 -0.40
N ILE A 50 4.71 -1.13 -0.34
CA ILE A 50 5.90 -1.98 -0.14
C ILE A 50 6.52 -2.25 -1.51
N PRO A 51 7.85 -2.04 -1.70
CA PRO A 51 8.50 -2.28 -2.98
C PRO A 51 8.38 -3.73 -3.49
N GLN A 52 8.29 -3.88 -4.81
CA GLN A 52 8.19 -5.16 -5.52
C GLN A 52 9.29 -6.15 -5.10
N TYR A 53 10.53 -5.68 -4.92
CA TYR A 53 11.66 -6.52 -4.53
C TYR A 53 11.58 -7.05 -3.09
N ARG A 54 10.71 -6.47 -2.24
CA ARG A 54 10.41 -6.99 -0.89
C ARG A 54 9.19 -7.88 -0.87
N LEU A 55 8.17 -7.54 -1.64
CA LEU A 55 6.90 -8.26 -1.69
C LEU A 55 6.40 -8.34 -3.14
N PRO A 56 6.61 -9.48 -3.81
CA PRO A 56 6.14 -9.69 -5.17
C PRO A 56 4.62 -9.50 -5.28
N LYS A 57 4.19 -8.60 -6.16
CA LYS A 57 2.78 -8.19 -6.28
C LYS A 57 1.86 -9.33 -6.72
N GLY A 58 2.36 -10.26 -7.51
CA GLY A 58 1.60 -11.43 -7.96
C GLY A 58 1.02 -12.23 -6.80
N ILE A 59 1.76 -12.41 -5.71
CA ILE A 59 1.30 -13.13 -4.52
C ILE A 59 0.05 -12.46 -3.92
N LEU A 60 0.09 -11.14 -3.73
CA LEU A 60 -1.03 -10.39 -3.16
C LEU A 60 -2.28 -10.45 -4.04
N LEU A 61 -2.10 -10.39 -5.36
CA LEU A 61 -3.22 -10.46 -6.31
C LEU A 61 -3.85 -11.86 -6.33
N GLU A 62 -3.06 -12.91 -6.17
CA GLU A 62 -3.60 -14.28 -6.04
C GLU A 62 -4.37 -14.47 -4.72
N GLU A 63 -3.92 -13.87 -3.61
CA GLU A 63 -4.67 -13.92 -2.35
C GLU A 63 -6.05 -13.23 -2.47
N ALA A 64 -6.15 -12.11 -3.17
CA ALA A 64 -7.45 -11.49 -3.44
C ALA A 64 -8.39 -12.43 -4.21
N LYS A 65 -7.86 -13.20 -5.18
CA LYS A 65 -8.65 -14.21 -5.91
C LYS A 65 -9.16 -15.34 -5.02
N VAL A 66 -8.49 -15.65 -3.91
CA VAL A 66 -9.00 -16.62 -2.93
C VAL A 66 -10.32 -16.13 -2.32
N ILE A 67 -10.42 -14.83 -2.02
CA ILE A 67 -11.67 -14.23 -1.52
C ILE A 67 -12.81 -14.40 -2.53
N GLU A 68 -12.54 -14.15 -3.82
CA GLU A 68 -13.52 -14.33 -4.90
C GLU A 68 -13.96 -15.79 -5.03
N LYS A 69 -12.99 -16.73 -4.99
CA LYS A 69 -13.28 -18.18 -5.05
C LYS A 69 -14.12 -18.66 -3.87
N LEU A 70 -14.00 -18.00 -2.72
CA LEU A 70 -14.84 -18.28 -1.55
C LEU A 70 -16.23 -17.63 -1.63
N GLY A 71 -16.53 -16.90 -2.72
CA GLY A 71 -17.82 -16.25 -2.95
C GLY A 71 -17.88 -14.78 -2.50
N GLY A 72 -16.76 -14.18 -2.12
CA GLY A 72 -16.67 -12.74 -1.85
C GLY A 72 -16.78 -11.92 -3.14
N LYS A 73 -17.37 -10.75 -3.05
CA LYS A 73 -17.49 -9.81 -4.18
C LYS A 73 -16.66 -8.57 -3.92
N PHE A 74 -15.99 -8.05 -4.96
CA PHE A 74 -15.22 -6.81 -4.88
C PHE A 74 -15.89 -5.69 -5.67
N HIS A 75 -15.94 -4.52 -5.07
CA HIS A 75 -16.36 -3.25 -5.67
C HIS A 75 -15.15 -2.32 -5.71
N TYR A 76 -14.40 -2.37 -6.82
CA TYR A 76 -13.21 -1.56 -7.02
C TYR A 76 -13.56 -0.13 -7.47
N GLY A 77 -12.71 0.84 -7.12
CA GLY A 77 -12.92 2.24 -7.46
C GLY A 77 -13.99 2.94 -6.62
N HIS A 78 -14.45 2.32 -5.52
CA HIS A 78 -15.46 2.84 -4.64
C HIS A 78 -14.83 3.35 -3.32
N ARG A 79 -14.87 4.66 -3.11
CA ARG A 79 -14.26 5.33 -1.96
C ARG A 79 -15.31 5.76 -0.95
N LEU A 80 -15.18 5.28 0.29
CA LEU A 80 -16.00 5.73 1.42
C LEU A 80 -15.88 7.25 1.61
N GLY A 81 -17.03 7.90 1.82
CA GLY A 81 -17.15 9.35 2.00
C GLY A 81 -17.11 10.16 0.71
N LYS A 82 -16.95 9.49 -0.46
CA LYS A 82 -17.05 10.13 -1.78
C LYS A 82 -18.13 9.47 -2.64
N ASP A 83 -18.07 8.16 -2.81
CA ASP A 83 -18.92 7.40 -3.72
C ASP A 83 -20.08 6.72 -2.96
N PHE A 84 -19.91 6.51 -1.66
CA PHE A 84 -20.93 5.96 -0.75
C PHE A 84 -20.62 6.36 0.70
N THR A 85 -21.62 6.21 1.57
CA THR A 85 -21.54 6.39 3.03
C THR A 85 -21.79 5.07 3.76
N ILE A 86 -21.57 5.03 5.07
CA ILE A 86 -21.91 3.86 5.91
C ILE A 86 -23.42 3.65 5.96
N ASP A 87 -24.20 4.74 5.99
CA ASP A 87 -25.65 4.68 6.01
C ASP A 87 -26.23 4.11 4.71
N ASP A 88 -25.60 4.38 3.58
CA ASP A 88 -25.97 3.77 2.30
C ASP A 88 -25.82 2.25 2.37
N LEU A 89 -24.71 1.74 2.93
CA LEU A 89 -24.50 0.29 3.09
C LEU A 89 -25.58 -0.35 3.96
N PHE A 90 -25.95 0.27 5.08
CA PHE A 90 -27.05 -0.24 5.90
C PHE A 90 -28.39 -0.18 5.18
N SER A 91 -28.63 0.88 4.40
CA SER A 91 -29.84 1.02 3.57
C SER A 91 -29.93 -0.03 2.45
N GLU A 92 -28.78 -0.49 1.94
CA GLU A 92 -28.67 -1.59 0.98
C GLU A 92 -28.83 -2.98 1.62
N GLY A 93 -29.08 -3.04 2.94
CA GLY A 93 -29.39 -4.26 3.68
C GLY A 93 -28.15 -5.02 4.17
N PHE A 94 -27.02 -4.37 4.32
CA PHE A 94 -25.88 -4.95 5.06
C PHE A 94 -26.20 -4.98 6.56
N ASN A 95 -25.86 -6.09 7.20
CA ASN A 95 -26.09 -6.30 8.63
C ASN A 95 -24.97 -5.73 9.51
N ALA A 96 -23.77 -5.62 8.95
CA ALA A 96 -22.61 -5.02 9.60
C ALA A 96 -21.63 -4.47 8.57
N VAL A 97 -20.80 -3.53 9.02
CA VAL A 97 -19.74 -2.91 8.22
C VAL A 97 -18.42 -3.02 8.98
N PHE A 98 -17.40 -3.60 8.34
CA PHE A 98 -16.02 -3.56 8.84
C PHE A 98 -15.27 -2.44 8.12
N ILE A 99 -14.58 -1.58 8.86
CA ILE A 99 -13.80 -0.46 8.30
C ILE A 99 -12.31 -0.77 8.45
N GLY A 100 -11.65 -1.03 7.32
CA GLY A 100 -10.23 -1.33 7.22
C GLY A 100 -9.50 -0.45 6.20
N VAL A 101 -9.81 0.86 6.18
CA VAL A 101 -9.33 1.82 5.16
C VAL A 101 -7.84 2.19 5.26
N GLY A 102 -7.17 1.81 6.33
CA GLY A 102 -5.75 2.05 6.56
C GLY A 102 -5.40 3.54 6.77
N CYS A 103 -4.10 3.84 6.72
CA CYS A 103 -3.53 5.18 6.82
C CYS A 103 -2.74 5.51 5.55
N SER A 104 -3.33 6.31 4.66
CA SER A 104 -2.70 6.70 3.38
C SER A 104 -2.02 8.07 3.40
N LYS A 105 -2.07 8.79 4.52
CA LYS A 105 -1.35 10.06 4.69
C LYS A 105 0.02 9.79 5.33
N GLY A 106 1.09 10.12 4.60
CA GLY A 106 2.43 10.14 5.15
C GLY A 106 2.63 11.31 6.12
N MET A 107 3.51 11.13 7.10
CA MET A 107 3.96 12.23 7.94
C MET A 107 4.79 13.21 7.13
N LEU A 108 4.54 14.51 7.31
CA LEU A 108 5.36 15.56 6.75
C LEU A 108 6.51 15.85 7.71
N LEU A 109 7.68 16.14 7.16
CA LEU A 109 8.73 16.81 7.92
C LEU A 109 8.18 18.20 8.26
N GLY A 110 8.44 18.67 9.49
CA GLY A 110 7.91 19.95 9.97
C GLY A 110 8.50 21.20 9.26
N PHE A 111 8.58 21.13 7.94
CA PHE A 111 8.89 22.28 7.08
C PHE A 111 7.67 23.17 6.93
N PRO A 112 7.85 24.49 6.68
CA PRO A 112 6.76 25.37 6.31
C PRO A 112 5.95 24.82 5.14
N GLU A 113 4.65 25.15 5.06
CA GLU A 113 3.76 24.65 4.00
C GLU A 113 4.26 24.98 2.59
N ASP A 114 4.90 26.11 2.42
CA ASP A 114 5.51 26.56 1.16
C ASP A 114 6.65 25.65 0.70
N ALA A 115 7.40 25.03 1.61
CA ALA A 115 8.44 24.06 1.27
C ALA A 115 7.86 22.76 0.63
N GLN A 116 6.59 22.47 0.84
CA GLN A 116 5.93 21.31 0.25
C GLN A 116 5.62 21.48 -1.25
N ASN A 117 5.66 22.72 -1.74
CA ASN A 117 5.44 23.06 -3.13
C ASN A 117 6.74 23.23 -3.93
N ILE A 118 7.90 22.92 -3.31
CA ILE A 118 9.18 22.96 -4.02
C ILE A 118 9.22 21.79 -5.02
N GLU A 119 9.58 22.12 -6.26
CA GLU A 119 9.78 21.11 -7.30
C GLU A 119 10.83 20.09 -6.86
N GLY A 120 10.53 18.81 -7.06
CA GLY A 120 11.37 17.70 -6.60
C GLY A 120 11.15 17.28 -5.15
N TYR A 121 10.40 18.03 -4.33
CA TYR A 121 10.03 17.57 -2.99
C TYR A 121 8.88 16.56 -3.04
N SER A 122 9.05 15.45 -2.35
CA SER A 122 8.00 14.45 -2.17
C SER A 122 8.04 13.83 -0.78
N ASN A 123 6.86 13.60 -0.20
CA ASN A 123 6.75 12.72 0.96
C ASN A 123 7.11 11.28 0.54
N GLY A 124 7.88 10.57 1.38
CA GLY A 124 8.38 9.23 1.07
C GLY A 124 7.26 8.23 0.72
N LEU A 125 6.11 8.29 1.41
CA LEU A 125 4.97 7.45 1.05
C LEU A 125 4.43 7.79 -0.35
N ASN A 126 4.28 9.07 -0.68
CA ASN A 126 3.81 9.49 -2.01
C ASN A 126 4.79 9.08 -3.11
N PHE A 127 6.09 9.14 -2.84
CA PHE A 127 7.12 8.63 -3.75
C PHE A 127 6.94 7.13 -4.00
N LEU A 128 6.87 6.31 -2.96
CA LEU A 128 6.66 4.86 -3.08
C LEU A 128 5.34 4.53 -3.78
N LEU A 129 4.25 5.25 -3.46
CA LEU A 129 2.97 5.08 -4.14
C LEU A 129 3.07 5.34 -5.65
N LYS A 130 3.83 6.37 -6.05
CA LYS A 130 4.05 6.67 -7.48
C LYS A 130 4.85 5.57 -8.16
N VAL A 131 5.92 5.12 -7.51
CA VAL A 131 6.79 4.04 -8.00
C VAL A 131 6.00 2.74 -8.16
N GLU A 132 5.37 2.27 -7.09
CA GLU A 132 4.72 0.96 -7.07
C GLU A 132 3.45 0.90 -7.94
N ARG A 133 2.76 2.03 -8.13
CA ARG A 133 1.69 2.10 -9.12
C ARG A 133 2.23 1.92 -10.52
N GLY A 134 3.32 2.61 -10.86
CA GLY A 134 4.00 2.43 -12.14
C GLY A 134 4.41 0.97 -12.37
N VAL A 135 4.99 0.33 -11.35
CA VAL A 135 5.33 -1.11 -11.41
C VAL A 135 4.10 -1.98 -11.69
N VAL A 136 3.00 -1.75 -10.98
CA VAL A 136 1.75 -2.53 -11.14
C VAL A 136 1.07 -2.29 -12.50
N GLU A 137 1.28 -1.13 -13.09
CA GLU A 137 0.74 -0.71 -14.38
C GLU A 137 1.69 -1.00 -15.56
N GLY A 138 2.94 -1.43 -15.25
CA GLY A 138 3.97 -1.70 -16.27
C GLY A 138 4.69 -0.45 -16.77
N GLU A 139 4.55 0.68 -16.06
CA GLU A 139 5.12 1.98 -16.41
C GLU A 139 6.04 2.47 -15.28
N CYS A 140 7.24 1.92 -15.18
CA CYS A 140 8.18 2.31 -14.15
C CYS A 140 8.64 3.77 -14.34
N PRO A 141 8.46 4.65 -13.34
CA PRO A 141 8.94 6.02 -13.46
C PRO A 141 10.46 6.08 -13.47
N THR A 142 11.01 6.92 -14.32
CA THR A 142 12.44 7.29 -14.34
C THR A 142 12.60 8.72 -13.85
N PHE A 143 13.71 8.97 -13.18
CA PHE A 143 14.06 10.29 -12.66
C PHE A 143 15.48 10.65 -13.10
N SER A 144 15.79 11.94 -13.11
CA SER A 144 17.14 12.43 -13.38
C SER A 144 17.68 13.20 -12.18
N GLY A 145 19.00 13.11 -11.98
CA GLY A 145 19.71 13.83 -10.94
C GLY A 145 19.73 13.14 -9.58
N ASP A 146 20.36 13.81 -8.63
CA ASP A 146 20.60 13.26 -7.30
C ASP A 146 19.34 13.24 -6.42
N PHE A 147 19.22 12.18 -5.62
CA PHE A 147 18.15 12.04 -4.62
C PHE A 147 18.69 12.24 -3.21
N VAL A 148 17.93 12.95 -2.39
CA VAL A 148 18.17 13.06 -0.95
C VAL A 148 16.97 12.49 -0.21
N VAL A 149 17.20 11.42 0.55
CA VAL A 149 16.20 10.78 1.39
C VAL A 149 16.46 11.16 2.84
N VAL A 150 15.49 11.86 3.46
CA VAL A 150 15.60 12.28 4.87
C VAL A 150 14.82 11.32 5.75
N GLY A 151 15.52 10.54 6.57
CA GLY A 151 14.93 9.58 7.50
C GLY A 151 15.81 8.37 7.75
N GLY A 152 15.48 7.60 8.81
CA GLY A 152 16.21 6.38 9.19
C GLY A 152 15.29 5.18 9.47
N GLY A 153 14.02 5.24 9.05
CA GLY A 153 13.07 4.13 9.18
C GLY A 153 12.96 3.28 7.90
N ASN A 154 12.22 2.18 7.97
CA ASN A 154 12.03 1.26 6.83
C ASN A 154 11.52 1.98 5.57
N VAL A 155 10.65 2.99 5.71
CA VAL A 155 10.17 3.79 4.57
C VAL A 155 11.33 4.54 3.89
N ALA A 156 12.30 5.06 4.67
CA ALA A 156 13.47 5.74 4.10
C ALA A 156 14.38 4.74 3.36
N MET A 157 14.56 3.53 3.90
CA MET A 157 15.30 2.46 3.22
C MET A 157 14.60 2.04 1.93
N ASP A 158 13.29 1.86 1.95
CA ASP A 158 12.50 1.56 0.76
C ASP A 158 12.60 2.67 -0.30
N CYS A 159 12.53 3.95 0.11
CA CYS A 159 12.69 5.08 -0.79
C CYS A 159 14.09 5.12 -1.42
N SER A 160 15.14 4.95 -0.61
CA SER A 160 16.52 5.00 -1.12
C SER A 160 16.81 3.86 -2.10
N ARG A 161 16.40 2.64 -1.76
CA ARG A 161 16.59 1.46 -2.62
C ARG A 161 15.77 1.54 -3.90
N SER A 162 14.56 2.10 -3.84
CA SER A 162 13.75 2.37 -5.04
C SER A 162 14.35 3.47 -5.90
N ALA A 163 14.82 4.57 -5.28
CA ALA A 163 15.44 5.68 -6.00
C ALA A 163 16.69 5.26 -6.77
N VAL A 164 17.58 4.44 -6.16
CA VAL A 164 18.80 3.92 -6.82
C VAL A 164 18.49 3.18 -8.14
N ARG A 165 17.33 2.53 -8.23
CA ARG A 165 16.91 1.80 -9.45
C ARG A 165 16.30 2.68 -10.52
N MET A 166 15.96 3.93 -10.19
CA MET A 166 15.11 4.79 -11.02
C MET A 166 15.75 6.12 -11.38
N THR A 167 16.92 6.44 -10.81
CA THR A 167 17.67 7.67 -11.13
C THR A 167 19.01 7.36 -11.80
N ASP A 168 19.45 8.27 -12.64
CA ASP A 168 20.82 8.30 -13.20
C ASP A 168 21.82 9.01 -12.26
N GLY A 169 21.34 9.64 -11.20
CA GLY A 169 22.14 10.36 -10.19
C GLY A 169 22.49 9.51 -8.98
N LYS A 170 23.03 10.17 -7.95
CA LYS A 170 23.37 9.55 -6.66
C LYS A 170 22.21 9.61 -5.70
N VAL A 171 22.12 8.64 -4.80
CA VAL A 171 21.13 8.64 -3.72
C VAL A 171 21.82 8.80 -2.39
N HIS A 172 21.44 9.85 -1.64
CA HIS A 172 21.96 10.19 -0.35
C HIS A 172 20.91 9.98 0.73
N VAL A 173 21.22 9.24 1.79
CA VAL A 173 20.35 9.10 2.95
C VAL A 173 20.87 9.97 4.09
N ILE A 174 20.04 10.88 4.57
CA ILE A 174 20.36 11.78 5.69
C ILE A 174 19.53 11.38 6.90
N TYR A 175 20.19 11.03 7.98
CA TYR A 175 19.56 10.72 9.25
C TYR A 175 20.16 11.52 10.38
N ARG A 176 19.32 12.07 11.27
CA ARG A 176 19.76 12.98 12.35
C ARG A 176 20.50 12.31 13.50
N ARG A 177 20.56 10.98 13.51
CA ARG A 177 21.24 10.18 14.56
C ARG A 177 22.20 9.21 13.90
N THR A 178 22.80 8.33 14.70
CA THR A 178 23.69 7.29 14.19
C THR A 178 22.94 6.12 13.58
N GLU A 179 23.62 5.32 12.76
CA GLU A 179 23.07 4.09 12.18
C GLU A 179 22.50 3.15 13.26
N LYS A 180 23.21 3.00 14.39
CA LYS A 180 22.77 2.17 15.54
C LYS A 180 21.45 2.62 16.17
N GLN A 181 21.03 3.85 15.95
CA GLN A 181 19.80 4.43 16.47
C GLN A 181 18.72 4.51 15.38
N ALA A 182 19.00 4.05 14.18
CA ALA A 182 18.04 4.00 13.11
C ALA A 182 16.93 2.99 13.45
N PRO A 183 15.65 3.37 13.33
CA PRO A 183 14.54 2.47 13.63
C PRO A 183 14.24 1.47 12.51
N ALA A 184 14.96 1.53 11.39
CA ALA A 184 14.84 0.56 10.31
C ALA A 184 15.40 -0.80 10.75
N ASP A 185 14.89 -1.86 10.14
CA ASP A 185 15.43 -3.21 10.32
C ASP A 185 16.91 -3.23 9.88
N PRO A 186 17.81 -3.83 10.67
CA PRO A 186 19.23 -3.91 10.33
C PRO A 186 19.49 -4.54 8.95
N ALA A 187 18.70 -5.53 8.54
CA ALA A 187 18.81 -6.13 7.21
C ALA A 187 18.46 -5.14 6.09
N GLU A 188 17.49 -4.26 6.30
CA GLU A 188 17.11 -3.23 5.34
C GLU A 188 18.16 -2.12 5.25
N ILE A 189 18.79 -1.75 6.38
CA ILE A 189 19.92 -0.81 6.39
C ILE A 189 21.09 -1.40 5.63
N HIS A 190 21.47 -2.64 5.93
CA HIS A 190 22.55 -3.33 5.23
C HIS A 190 22.28 -3.40 3.72
N ALA A 191 21.08 -3.78 3.31
CA ALA A 191 20.69 -3.86 1.90
C ALA A 191 20.66 -2.48 1.20
N ALA A 192 20.41 -1.40 1.94
CA ALA A 192 20.47 -0.04 1.40
C ALA A 192 21.92 0.45 1.20
N VAL A 193 22.85 0.03 2.06
CA VAL A 193 24.27 0.44 2.01
C VAL A 193 25.09 -0.40 1.06
N SER A 194 24.80 -1.70 0.96
CA SER A 194 25.59 -2.67 0.16
C SER A 194 25.49 -2.49 -1.35
N HIS A 195 24.60 -1.58 -1.81
CA HIS A 195 24.44 -1.28 -3.26
C HIS A 195 24.29 -2.54 -4.13
N GLU A 196 23.62 -3.57 -3.64
CA GLU A 196 23.26 -4.67 -4.52
C GLU A 196 22.27 -4.13 -5.55
N PRO A 197 22.67 -4.02 -6.83
CA PRO A 197 21.74 -3.74 -7.90
C PRO A 197 20.89 -5.01 -8.04
N ALA A 198 19.79 -5.07 -7.28
CA ALA A 198 18.79 -6.07 -7.61
C ALA A 198 18.26 -5.69 -8.98
N ASP A 199 18.43 -6.62 -9.93
CA ASP A 199 17.92 -6.48 -11.27
C ASP A 199 16.52 -5.91 -11.26
N CYS A 200 16.28 -4.86 -12.08
CA CYS A 200 14.94 -4.40 -12.43
C CYS A 200 14.25 -5.42 -13.34
N SER A 201 14.36 -6.70 -13.05
CA SER A 201 13.54 -7.73 -13.68
C SER A 201 12.18 -7.71 -13.00
N PHE A 202 11.24 -7.02 -13.65
CA PHE A 202 9.82 -6.99 -13.31
C PHE A 202 9.11 -8.24 -13.82
#